data_9b8257646c419f8fdf76e9c0614dc360
#
_entry.id   9b8257646c419f8fdf76e9c0614dc360
#
_cell.length_a   1.000
_cell.length_b   1.000
_cell.length_c   1.000
_cell.angle_alpha   90.00
_cell.angle_beta   90.00
_cell.angle_gamma   90.00
#
_symmetry.space_group_name_H-M   'P 1'
#
loop_
_entity.id
_entity.type
_entity.pdbx_description
1 polymer ?
#
loop_
_entity_poly.entity_id
_entity_poly.type
_entity_poly.pdbx_seq_one_letter_code
_entity_poly.pdbx_strand_id
1 'polypeptide(L)'
;MSDDSYAAALREQIAQAVNDVRETTPLAQSFTNFVTMNLVANAQLAAGGTAAMSFLSDDVIDTAEIAGSNYINVGTLLPFFKDALPEIAYKLHKNGKTWVLDPVAAGIGKTRTAILESFRTYPPTIVRGNASEIIALDAMWGLAQHDSTVPGTRPAGVEAVDEVDSAVDATKRVARHLAKYSPVGAGAVAVSGAVDLVTDGERVFRLPGGSAMMTKITGAGCSLGGVTATYLAVAEPLVAAISASLLYNRASEIAEAKSSGPGSFQVTLLDALWNVTAEEVAASEIIID
;
A
#
# COMPACT_ATOMS: atom_id res chain seq x y z
N MET A 1 20.12 -2.33 -20.00
CA MET A 1 20.77 -1.92 -18.72
C MET A 1 21.12 -3.21 -18.01
N SER A 2 22.32 -3.37 -17.44
CA SER A 2 22.64 -4.55 -16.63
C SER A 2 21.82 -4.51 -15.33
N ASP A 3 21.59 -5.68 -14.71
CA ASP A 3 20.82 -5.75 -13.47
C ASP A 3 21.46 -4.92 -12.35
N ASP A 4 22.80 -4.89 -12.26
CA ASP A 4 23.53 -4.05 -11.31
C ASP A 4 23.30 -2.55 -11.54
N SER A 5 23.25 -2.10 -12.80
CA SER A 5 22.97 -0.70 -13.14
C SER A 5 21.53 -0.31 -12.82
N TYR A 6 20.59 -1.25 -12.99
CA TYR A 6 19.19 -1.03 -12.63
C TYR A 6 19.02 -0.95 -11.10
N ALA A 7 19.63 -1.88 -10.36
CA ALA A 7 19.59 -1.88 -8.90
C ALA A 7 20.20 -0.59 -8.31
N ALA A 8 21.30 -0.10 -8.86
CA ALA A 8 21.91 1.17 -8.44
C ALA A 8 20.97 2.36 -8.68
N ALA A 9 20.40 2.47 -9.88
CA ALA A 9 19.45 3.53 -10.21
C ALA A 9 18.19 3.48 -9.34
N LEU A 10 17.67 2.28 -9.04
CA LEU A 10 16.52 2.12 -8.13
C LEU A 10 16.84 2.63 -6.72
N ARG A 11 18.03 2.33 -6.19
CA ARG A 11 18.45 2.81 -4.86
C ARG A 11 18.56 4.34 -4.81
N GLU A 12 19.07 4.96 -5.88
CA GLU A 12 19.09 6.43 -6.01
C GLU A 12 17.66 7.01 -6.00
N GLN A 13 16.72 6.40 -6.73
CA GLN A 13 15.32 6.82 -6.76
C GLN A 13 14.64 6.64 -5.39
N ILE A 14 14.94 5.57 -4.66
CA ILE A 14 14.43 5.35 -3.30
C ILE A 14 14.94 6.44 -2.35
N ALA A 15 16.25 6.73 -2.36
CA ALA A 15 16.83 7.79 -1.54
C ALA A 15 16.21 9.15 -1.88
N GLN A 16 16.06 9.45 -3.17
CA GLN A 16 15.44 10.69 -3.63
C GLN A 16 13.98 10.79 -3.16
N ALA A 17 13.18 9.72 -3.26
CA ALA A 17 11.79 9.72 -2.81
C ALA A 17 11.67 10.01 -1.30
N VAL A 18 12.56 9.47 -0.46
CA VAL A 18 12.60 9.76 0.98
C VAL A 18 12.92 11.23 1.24
N ASN A 19 13.89 11.78 0.52
CA ASN A 19 14.25 13.20 0.64
C ASN A 19 13.13 14.11 0.16
N ASP A 20 12.53 13.83 -1.01
CA ASP A 20 11.44 14.62 -1.58
C ASP A 20 10.22 14.69 -0.66
N VAL A 21 9.85 13.56 -0.01
CA VAL A 21 8.76 13.55 0.98
C VAL A 21 9.08 14.51 2.13
N ARG A 22 10.29 14.50 2.66
CA ARG A 22 10.68 15.35 3.80
C ARG A 22 10.84 16.81 3.44
N GLU A 23 11.33 17.10 2.25
CA GLU A 23 11.54 18.46 1.77
C GLU A 23 10.24 19.14 1.36
N THR A 24 9.33 18.39 0.71
CA THR A 24 8.08 18.95 0.16
C THR A 24 6.88 18.81 1.09
N THR A 25 6.96 17.92 2.09
CA THR A 25 5.86 17.63 3.03
C THR A 25 4.51 17.42 2.33
N PRO A 26 4.41 16.48 1.35
CA PRO A 26 3.25 16.36 0.48
C PRO A 26 1.99 16.00 1.27
N LEU A 27 0.87 16.58 0.87
CA LEU A 27 -0.43 16.21 1.40
C LEU A 27 -0.88 14.88 0.81
N ALA A 28 -1.08 13.86 1.64
CA ALA A 28 -1.75 12.62 1.29
C ALA A 28 -3.07 12.51 2.07
N GLN A 29 -4.18 12.54 1.33
CA GLN A 29 -5.49 12.42 1.93
C GLN A 29 -5.83 10.96 2.21
N SER A 30 -6.49 10.67 3.33
CA SER A 30 -6.84 9.32 3.74
C SER A 30 -8.34 9.18 4.03
N PHE A 31 -8.99 8.30 3.27
CA PHE A 31 -10.27 7.70 3.61
C PHE A 31 -9.99 6.34 4.24
N THR A 32 -9.86 6.27 5.56
CA THR A 32 -9.42 5.06 6.26
C THR A 32 -10.44 4.59 7.30
N ASN A 33 -10.24 3.41 7.87
CA ASN A 33 -11.14 2.87 8.87
C ASN A 33 -10.96 3.52 10.26
N PHE A 34 -12.05 3.55 11.03
CA PHE A 34 -12.09 4.24 12.33
C PHE A 34 -11.13 3.69 13.37
N VAL A 35 -10.79 2.41 13.29
CA VAL A 35 -9.92 1.75 14.28
C VAL A 35 -8.48 2.26 14.17
N THR A 36 -8.08 2.69 12.97
CA THR A 36 -6.68 2.97 12.66
C THR A 36 -6.38 4.41 12.29
N MET A 37 -7.40 5.30 12.24
CA MET A 37 -7.27 6.71 11.83
C MET A 37 -6.09 7.43 12.48
N ASN A 38 -5.96 7.32 13.80
CA ASN A 38 -4.91 8.00 14.54
C ASN A 38 -3.52 7.53 14.13
N LEU A 39 -3.32 6.21 14.01
CA LEU A 39 -2.02 5.66 13.62
C LEU A 39 -1.69 5.99 12.16
N VAL A 40 -2.68 5.96 11.27
CA VAL A 40 -2.48 6.33 9.85
C VAL A 40 -2.02 7.78 9.73
N ALA A 41 -2.72 8.73 10.38
CA ALA A 41 -2.34 10.14 10.35
C ALA A 41 -0.94 10.37 10.93
N ASN A 42 -0.67 9.82 12.11
CA ASN A 42 0.62 9.99 12.76
C ASN A 42 1.77 9.37 11.97
N ALA A 43 1.55 8.23 11.31
CA ALA A 43 2.57 7.61 10.46
C ALA A 43 2.87 8.42 9.20
N GLN A 44 1.85 9.02 8.56
CA GLN A 44 2.05 9.94 7.44
C GLN A 44 2.87 11.16 7.86
N LEU A 45 2.55 11.76 9.01
CA LEU A 45 3.31 12.88 9.58
C LEU A 45 4.74 12.48 9.95
N ALA A 46 4.92 11.33 10.60
CA ALA A 46 6.24 10.83 10.99
C ALA A 46 7.12 10.48 9.79
N ALA A 47 6.53 10.02 8.68
CA ALA A 47 7.26 9.77 7.43
C ALA A 47 7.68 11.08 6.71
N GLY A 48 7.20 12.23 7.14
CA GLY A 48 7.54 13.54 6.58
C GLY A 48 6.45 14.18 5.71
N GLY A 49 5.28 13.57 5.57
CA GLY A 49 4.16 14.10 4.81
C GLY A 49 3.20 14.95 5.65
N THR A 50 2.10 15.32 5.04
CA THR A 50 0.95 15.97 5.67
C THR A 50 -0.29 15.12 5.46
N ALA A 51 -1.12 14.95 6.49
CA ALA A 51 -2.31 14.10 6.47
C ALA A 51 -3.60 14.93 6.50
N ALA A 52 -4.56 14.56 5.64
CA ALA A 52 -5.95 14.99 5.74
C ALA A 52 -6.85 13.75 5.77
N MET A 53 -7.96 13.83 6.51
CA MET A 53 -8.91 12.71 6.63
C MET A 53 -10.34 13.21 6.56
N SER A 54 -11.14 12.59 5.72
CA SER A 54 -12.59 12.80 5.67
C SER A 54 -13.33 11.51 5.28
N PHE A 55 -14.63 11.48 5.56
CA PHE A 55 -15.54 10.41 5.17
C PHE A 55 -16.71 10.95 4.32
N LEU A 56 -16.75 12.24 4.06
CA LEU A 56 -17.72 12.84 3.14
C LEU A 56 -17.16 12.81 1.72
N SER A 57 -17.94 12.31 0.76
CA SER A 57 -17.46 12.15 -0.61
C SER A 57 -17.08 13.47 -1.27
N ASP A 58 -17.86 14.53 -1.05
CA ASP A 58 -17.57 15.88 -1.55
C ASP A 58 -16.27 16.44 -0.98
N ASP A 59 -16.08 16.34 0.34
CA ASP A 59 -14.88 16.80 1.03
C ASP A 59 -13.62 16.03 0.58
N VAL A 60 -13.74 14.70 0.38
CA VAL A 60 -12.66 13.88 -0.19
C VAL A 60 -12.32 14.30 -1.61
N ILE A 61 -13.32 14.54 -2.45
CA ILE A 61 -13.12 14.94 -3.84
C ILE A 61 -12.48 16.32 -3.94
N ASP A 62 -12.95 17.27 -3.15
CA ASP A 62 -12.41 18.65 -3.14
C ASP A 62 -10.98 18.66 -2.56
N THR A 63 -10.71 17.93 -1.48
CA THR A 63 -9.35 17.82 -0.92
C THR A 63 -8.40 17.15 -1.91
N ALA A 64 -8.86 16.17 -2.71
CA ALA A 64 -8.04 15.52 -3.72
C ALA A 64 -7.51 16.50 -4.79
N GLU A 65 -8.13 17.66 -4.99
CA GLU A 65 -7.62 18.67 -5.94
C GLU A 65 -6.28 19.27 -5.51
N ILE A 66 -6.04 19.36 -4.21
CA ILE A 66 -4.80 19.91 -3.63
C ILE A 66 -3.87 18.83 -3.07
N ALA A 67 -4.35 17.60 -2.86
CA ALA A 67 -3.54 16.49 -2.42
C ALA A 67 -2.65 15.96 -3.54
N GLY A 68 -1.42 15.58 -3.21
CA GLY A 68 -0.51 14.91 -4.13
C GLY A 68 -0.91 13.48 -4.43
N SER A 69 -1.57 12.81 -3.46
CA SER A 69 -2.12 11.46 -3.61
C SER A 69 -3.20 11.19 -2.57
N ASN A 70 -3.92 10.07 -2.73
CA ASN A 70 -5.03 9.69 -1.87
C ASN A 70 -4.86 8.24 -1.40
N TYR A 71 -5.44 7.91 -0.24
CA TYR A 71 -5.47 6.57 0.33
C TYR A 71 -6.91 6.17 0.66
N ILE A 72 -7.32 5.00 0.20
CA ILE A 72 -8.63 4.41 0.51
C ILE A 72 -8.43 3.03 1.14
N ASN A 73 -8.99 2.85 2.35
CA ASN A 73 -8.99 1.61 3.10
C ASN A 73 -10.42 1.15 3.37
N VAL A 74 -10.75 -0.07 2.95
CA VAL A 74 -12.10 -0.64 3.06
C VAL A 74 -12.29 -1.52 4.31
N GLY A 75 -11.59 -1.24 5.40
CA GLY A 75 -11.64 -2.02 6.65
C GLY A 75 -13.00 -1.96 7.33
N THR A 76 -13.18 -1.05 8.26
CA THR A 76 -14.43 -0.86 9.00
C THR A 76 -15.42 -0.01 8.19
N LEU A 77 -16.35 -0.68 7.49
CA LEU A 77 -17.31 -0.01 6.62
C LEU A 77 -18.57 0.46 7.38
N LEU A 78 -19.01 1.66 7.07
CA LEU A 78 -20.34 2.19 7.42
C LEU A 78 -21.29 2.08 6.22
N PRO A 79 -22.62 2.05 6.45
CA PRO A 79 -23.59 1.84 5.39
C PRO A 79 -23.47 2.80 4.19
N PHE A 80 -23.15 4.08 4.44
CA PHE A 80 -23.02 5.09 3.40
C PHE A 80 -21.75 4.95 2.54
N PHE A 81 -20.73 4.20 2.99
CA PHE A 81 -19.52 3.93 2.18
C PHE A 81 -19.83 3.14 0.91
N LYS A 82 -20.95 2.42 0.89
CA LYS A 82 -21.37 1.66 -0.28
C LYS A 82 -21.53 2.55 -1.52
N ASP A 83 -22.03 3.75 -1.34
CA ASP A 83 -22.28 4.70 -2.42
C ASP A 83 -21.12 5.69 -2.56
N ALA A 84 -20.55 6.16 -1.43
CA ALA A 84 -19.47 7.13 -1.41
C ALA A 84 -18.17 6.61 -2.05
N LEU A 85 -17.73 5.39 -1.74
CA LEU A 85 -16.45 4.88 -2.22
C LEU A 85 -16.38 4.67 -3.74
N PRO A 86 -17.40 4.10 -4.42
CA PRO A 86 -17.44 4.04 -5.87
C PRO A 86 -17.47 5.42 -6.55
N GLU A 87 -18.18 6.39 -5.95
CA GLU A 87 -18.21 7.78 -6.43
C GLU A 87 -16.83 8.44 -6.35
N ILE A 88 -16.17 8.31 -5.19
CA ILE A 88 -14.82 8.83 -4.96
C ILE A 88 -13.84 8.22 -5.99
N ALA A 89 -13.81 6.90 -6.15
CA ALA A 89 -12.92 6.24 -7.10
C ALA A 89 -13.14 6.72 -8.54
N TYR A 90 -14.41 6.85 -8.95
CA TYR A 90 -14.75 7.42 -10.26
C TYR A 90 -14.22 8.85 -10.43
N LYS A 91 -14.40 9.71 -9.43
CA LYS A 91 -13.97 11.12 -9.49
C LYS A 91 -12.45 11.24 -9.47
N LEU A 92 -11.75 10.49 -8.61
CA LEU A 92 -10.29 10.43 -8.60
C LEU A 92 -9.75 10.02 -9.98
N HIS A 93 -10.29 8.96 -10.56
CA HIS A 93 -9.89 8.49 -11.89
C HIS A 93 -10.15 9.56 -12.96
N LYS A 94 -11.36 10.14 -13.00
CA LYS A 94 -11.75 11.16 -13.98
C LYS A 94 -10.87 12.40 -13.91
N ASN A 95 -10.43 12.79 -12.70
CA ASN A 95 -9.63 13.97 -12.47
C ASN A 95 -8.11 13.67 -12.55
N GLY A 96 -7.70 12.46 -12.95
CA GLY A 96 -6.31 12.08 -13.09
C GLY A 96 -5.55 11.98 -11.76
N LYS A 97 -6.27 11.77 -10.64
CA LYS A 97 -5.67 11.73 -9.29
C LYS A 97 -5.19 10.33 -8.95
N THR A 98 -3.98 10.25 -8.42
CA THR A 98 -3.38 9.00 -7.95
C THR A 98 -3.94 8.60 -6.58
N TRP A 99 -4.05 7.30 -6.35
CA TRP A 99 -4.48 6.79 -5.05
C TRP A 99 -4.02 5.36 -4.77
N VAL A 100 -3.95 5.04 -3.49
CA VAL A 100 -3.58 3.72 -2.95
C VAL A 100 -4.83 3.06 -2.39
N LEU A 101 -5.06 1.80 -2.74
CA LEU A 101 -6.10 0.94 -2.15
C LEU A 101 -5.49 -0.03 -1.16
N ASP A 102 -6.10 -0.10 0.03
CA ASP A 102 -5.91 -1.18 1.00
C ASP A 102 -7.20 -2.02 1.06
N PRO A 103 -7.25 -3.20 0.41
CA PRO A 103 -8.46 -3.99 0.26
C PRO A 103 -8.72 -4.85 1.49
N VAL A 104 -8.62 -4.28 2.68
CA VAL A 104 -8.77 -4.98 3.97
C VAL A 104 -9.94 -5.95 3.96
N ALA A 105 -9.66 -7.21 4.30
CA ALA A 105 -10.65 -8.28 4.36
C ALA A 105 -11.38 -8.54 3.03
N ALA A 106 -10.67 -8.38 1.90
CA ALA A 106 -11.19 -8.73 0.57
C ALA A 106 -11.74 -10.16 0.55
N GLY A 107 -12.88 -10.35 -0.11
CA GLY A 107 -13.61 -11.62 -0.13
C GLY A 107 -14.58 -11.83 1.04
N ILE A 108 -14.60 -10.94 2.05
CA ILE A 108 -15.50 -11.04 3.20
C ILE A 108 -16.61 -9.98 3.12
N GLY A 109 -17.86 -10.43 3.12
CA GLY A 109 -19.05 -9.56 3.15
C GLY A 109 -19.45 -8.99 1.79
N LYS A 110 -20.73 -9.10 1.45
CA LYS A 110 -21.28 -8.70 0.14
C LYS A 110 -21.08 -7.22 -0.18
N THR A 111 -21.21 -6.33 0.80
CA THR A 111 -21.05 -4.88 0.58
C THR A 111 -19.60 -4.53 0.24
N ARG A 112 -18.63 -5.08 0.99
CA ARG A 112 -17.21 -4.87 0.71
C ARG A 112 -16.84 -5.42 -0.68
N THR A 113 -17.28 -6.63 -1.00
CA THR A 113 -17.08 -7.23 -2.33
C THR A 113 -17.60 -6.32 -3.42
N ALA A 114 -18.84 -5.83 -3.33
CA ALA A 114 -19.41 -4.93 -4.33
C ALA A 114 -18.64 -3.60 -4.49
N ILE A 115 -18.14 -3.03 -3.39
CA ILE A 115 -17.28 -1.85 -3.43
C ILE A 115 -15.97 -2.17 -4.17
N LEU A 116 -15.27 -3.25 -3.79
CA LEU A 116 -14.01 -3.65 -4.40
C LEU A 116 -14.16 -4.01 -5.88
N GLU A 117 -15.25 -4.68 -6.27
CA GLU A 117 -15.57 -4.97 -7.67
C GLU A 117 -15.76 -3.68 -8.50
N SER A 118 -16.36 -2.63 -7.92
CA SER A 118 -16.54 -1.34 -8.59
C SER A 118 -15.23 -0.66 -8.96
N PHE A 119 -14.18 -0.87 -8.17
CA PHE A 119 -12.86 -0.30 -8.40
C PHE A 119 -12.12 -0.90 -9.61
N ARG A 120 -12.58 -2.04 -10.13
CA ARG A 120 -12.02 -2.60 -11.36
C ARG A 120 -12.07 -1.63 -12.54
N THR A 121 -13.15 -0.88 -12.68
CA THR A 121 -13.34 0.05 -13.79
C THR A 121 -12.55 1.35 -13.62
N TYR A 122 -12.39 1.79 -12.39
CA TYR A 122 -11.65 2.98 -12.00
C TYR A 122 -10.59 2.63 -10.97
N PRO A 123 -9.53 1.89 -11.39
CA PRO A 123 -8.64 1.27 -10.44
C PRO A 123 -7.72 2.29 -9.75
N PRO A 124 -7.18 1.92 -8.58
CA PRO A 124 -6.11 2.67 -7.92
C PRO A 124 -4.83 2.71 -8.76
N THR A 125 -3.90 3.52 -8.33
CA THR A 125 -2.53 3.52 -8.85
C THR A 125 -1.68 2.45 -8.16
N ILE A 126 -1.90 2.25 -6.85
CA ILE A 126 -1.23 1.19 -6.07
C ILE A 126 -2.29 0.41 -5.30
N VAL A 127 -2.14 -0.91 -5.25
CA VAL A 127 -2.82 -1.78 -4.29
C VAL A 127 -1.81 -2.27 -3.26
N ARG A 128 -2.16 -2.17 -1.98
CA ARG A 128 -1.37 -2.69 -0.88
C ARG A 128 -2.24 -3.58 0.01
N GLY A 129 -1.82 -4.82 0.27
CA GLY A 129 -2.56 -5.77 1.09
C GLY A 129 -1.68 -6.96 1.51
N ASN A 130 -2.27 -7.97 2.15
CA ASN A 130 -1.63 -9.27 2.32
C ASN A 130 -1.92 -10.20 1.13
N ALA A 131 -1.25 -11.36 1.09
CA ALA A 131 -1.38 -12.32 -0.01
C ALA A 131 -2.83 -12.74 -0.27
N SER A 132 -3.59 -13.06 0.78
CA SER A 132 -4.99 -13.50 0.65
C SER A 132 -5.90 -12.39 0.13
N GLU A 133 -5.66 -11.14 0.50
CA GLU A 133 -6.42 -9.98 0.00
C GLU A 133 -6.15 -9.73 -1.48
N ILE A 134 -4.90 -9.85 -1.93
CA ILE A 134 -4.55 -9.68 -3.34
C ILE A 134 -5.11 -10.82 -4.21
N ILE A 135 -5.02 -12.07 -3.76
CA ILE A 135 -5.62 -13.23 -4.46
C ILE A 135 -7.14 -13.05 -4.57
N ALA A 136 -7.79 -12.62 -3.48
CA ALA A 136 -9.22 -12.36 -3.50
C ALA A 136 -9.61 -11.23 -4.46
N LEU A 137 -8.81 -10.16 -4.52
CA LEU A 137 -9.03 -9.02 -5.43
C LEU A 137 -8.86 -9.43 -6.90
N ASP A 138 -7.80 -10.19 -7.22
CA ASP A 138 -7.56 -10.76 -8.55
C ASP A 138 -8.76 -11.60 -9.02
N ALA A 139 -9.26 -12.46 -8.15
CA ALA A 139 -10.44 -13.29 -8.43
C ALA A 139 -11.72 -12.45 -8.63
N MET A 140 -11.97 -11.46 -7.76
CA MET A 140 -13.12 -10.55 -7.88
C MET A 140 -13.08 -9.72 -9.16
N TRP A 141 -11.90 -9.29 -9.59
CA TRP A 141 -11.73 -8.54 -10.83
C TRP A 141 -11.69 -9.44 -12.08
N GLY A 142 -11.68 -10.79 -11.90
CA GLY A 142 -11.68 -11.75 -12.99
C GLY A 142 -10.43 -11.66 -13.86
N LEU A 143 -9.26 -11.36 -13.26
CA LEU A 143 -8.01 -11.16 -14.00
C LEU A 143 -7.26 -12.47 -14.25
N ALA A 144 -7.52 -13.51 -13.47
CA ALA A 144 -7.07 -14.86 -13.78
C ALA A 144 -7.67 -15.26 -15.12
N GLN A 145 -6.83 -15.47 -16.14
CA GLN A 145 -7.30 -16.05 -17.39
C GLN A 145 -7.99 -17.38 -17.06
N HIS A 146 -9.09 -17.68 -17.76
CA HIS A 146 -9.88 -18.89 -17.60
C HIS A 146 -9.04 -20.16 -17.79
N ASP A 147 -8.24 -20.49 -16.81
CA ASP A 147 -7.72 -21.84 -16.64
C ASP A 147 -8.75 -22.60 -15.78
N SER A 148 -9.65 -23.29 -16.47
CA SER A 148 -10.83 -23.97 -15.92
C SER A 148 -10.48 -25.22 -15.09
N THR A 149 -9.29 -25.29 -14.48
CA THR A 149 -8.81 -26.50 -13.80
C THR A 149 -8.52 -26.35 -12.30
N VAL A 150 -8.71 -25.18 -11.69
CA VAL A 150 -8.52 -25.03 -10.24
C VAL A 150 -9.85 -24.77 -9.55
N PRO A 151 -10.35 -25.73 -8.71
CA PRO A 151 -11.53 -25.51 -7.88
C PRO A 151 -11.28 -24.37 -6.90
N GLY A 152 -12.27 -23.47 -6.76
CA GLY A 152 -12.18 -22.33 -5.85
C GLY A 152 -11.91 -22.75 -4.41
N THR A 153 -10.70 -22.53 -3.94
CA THR A 153 -10.33 -22.62 -2.54
C THR A 153 -10.63 -21.29 -1.88
N ARG A 154 -11.56 -21.30 -0.89
CA ARG A 154 -11.69 -20.21 0.07
C ARG A 154 -10.37 -20.05 0.80
N PRO A 155 -9.85 -18.83 1.01
CA PRO A 155 -8.68 -18.62 1.86
C PRO A 155 -9.05 -19.04 3.29
N ALA A 156 -8.51 -20.14 3.77
CA ALA A 156 -8.40 -20.42 5.19
C ALA A 156 -7.12 -19.74 5.66
N GLY A 157 -7.18 -18.97 6.76
CA GLY A 157 -6.00 -18.33 7.33
C GLY A 157 -4.93 -19.37 7.64
N VAL A 158 -3.81 -19.32 6.95
CA VAL A 158 -2.64 -20.19 7.14
C VAL A 158 -1.34 -19.39 6.90
N GLU A 159 -0.35 -19.75 7.65
CA GLU A 159 0.97 -19.21 7.94
C GLU A 159 1.83 -18.66 6.78
N ALA A 160 2.57 -17.60 7.13
CA ALA A 160 2.97 -16.47 6.31
C ALA A 160 4.16 -16.62 5.32
N VAL A 161 4.85 -17.74 5.18
CA VAL A 161 6.03 -17.83 4.30
C VAL A 161 5.66 -18.38 2.92
N ASP A 162 4.71 -19.33 2.85
CA ASP A 162 4.22 -19.89 1.58
C ASP A 162 3.16 -18.99 0.90
N GLU A 163 2.57 -18.03 1.64
CA GLU A 163 1.47 -17.20 1.17
C GLU A 163 1.89 -16.18 0.12
N VAL A 164 3.03 -15.50 0.31
CA VAL A 164 3.48 -14.46 -0.63
C VAL A 164 3.86 -15.06 -1.98
N ASP A 165 4.52 -16.22 -1.99
CA ASP A 165 4.86 -16.92 -3.23
C ASP A 165 3.62 -17.40 -3.98
N SER A 166 2.58 -17.85 -3.27
CA SER A 166 1.30 -18.22 -3.88
C SER A 166 0.57 -17.04 -4.51
N ALA A 167 0.88 -15.81 -4.10
CA ALA A 167 0.25 -14.58 -4.59
C ALA A 167 0.98 -13.94 -5.78
N VAL A 168 2.22 -14.37 -6.15
CA VAL A 168 3.05 -13.70 -7.18
C VAL A 168 2.28 -13.49 -8.48
N ASP A 169 1.63 -14.53 -9.02
CA ASP A 169 0.92 -14.43 -10.28
C ASP A 169 -0.30 -13.50 -10.19
N ALA A 170 -1.07 -13.59 -9.11
CA ALA A 170 -2.20 -12.69 -8.84
C ALA A 170 -1.71 -11.25 -8.72
N THR A 171 -0.62 -11.03 -7.99
CA THR A 171 0.00 -9.71 -7.79
C THR A 171 0.43 -9.09 -9.12
N LYS A 172 1.10 -9.87 -9.99
CA LYS A 172 1.47 -9.41 -11.35
C LYS A 172 0.25 -9.08 -12.21
N ARG A 173 -0.82 -9.90 -12.18
CA ARG A 173 -2.04 -9.61 -12.95
C ARG A 173 -2.72 -8.33 -12.47
N VAL A 174 -2.84 -8.14 -11.17
CA VAL A 174 -3.39 -6.91 -10.60
C VAL A 174 -2.53 -5.72 -11.01
N ALA A 175 -1.20 -5.76 -10.86
CA ALA A 175 -0.31 -4.66 -11.24
C ALA A 175 -0.43 -4.29 -12.72
N ARG A 176 -0.49 -5.27 -13.63
CA ARG A 176 -0.73 -5.02 -15.07
C ARG A 176 -2.09 -4.38 -15.34
N HIS A 177 -3.12 -4.78 -14.61
CA HIS A 177 -4.44 -4.14 -14.70
C HIS A 177 -4.36 -2.67 -14.26
N LEU A 178 -3.67 -2.39 -13.13
CA LEU A 178 -3.45 -1.01 -12.67
C LEU A 178 -2.70 -0.21 -13.73
N ALA A 179 -1.56 -0.70 -14.23
CA ALA A 179 -0.76 -0.01 -15.25
C ALA A 179 -1.56 0.32 -16.51
N LYS A 180 -2.49 -0.57 -16.90
CA LYS A 180 -3.34 -0.37 -18.09
C LYS A 180 -4.45 0.66 -17.90
N TYR A 181 -5.02 0.75 -16.71
CA TYR A 181 -6.27 1.48 -16.49
C TYR A 181 -6.17 2.58 -15.43
N SER A 182 -5.05 2.71 -14.71
CA SER A 182 -4.86 3.82 -13.76
C SER A 182 -4.76 5.17 -14.49
N PRO A 183 -5.04 6.27 -13.80
CA PRO A 183 -5.01 7.60 -14.40
C PRO A 183 -3.65 8.01 -14.98
N VAL A 184 -2.56 7.40 -14.48
CA VAL A 184 -1.17 7.76 -14.85
C VAL A 184 -0.51 6.74 -15.78
N GLY A 185 -1.22 5.69 -16.20
CA GLY A 185 -0.66 4.66 -17.09
C GLY A 185 0.47 3.83 -16.46
N ALA A 186 0.57 3.84 -15.14
CA ALA A 186 1.50 3.05 -14.35
C ALA A 186 0.80 2.51 -13.10
N GLY A 187 1.31 1.43 -12.52
CA GLY A 187 0.72 0.86 -11.33
C GLY A 187 1.67 -0.09 -10.62
N ALA A 188 1.44 -0.30 -9.33
CA ALA A 188 2.21 -1.25 -8.54
C ALA A 188 1.31 -1.98 -7.53
N VAL A 189 1.74 -3.17 -7.13
CA VAL A 189 1.12 -3.91 -6.02
C VAL A 189 2.19 -4.24 -4.99
N ALA A 190 1.88 -3.97 -3.72
CA ALA A 190 2.71 -4.33 -2.58
C ALA A 190 2.00 -5.35 -1.70
N VAL A 191 2.63 -6.48 -1.46
CA VAL A 191 2.13 -7.58 -0.62
C VAL A 191 2.97 -7.66 0.64
N SER A 192 2.33 -7.52 1.80
CA SER A 192 3.02 -7.72 3.07
C SER A 192 3.05 -9.18 3.48
N GLY A 193 4.21 -9.62 3.99
CA GLY A 193 4.45 -10.95 4.49
C GLY A 193 5.67 -11.03 5.40
N ALA A 194 6.21 -12.22 5.59
CA ALA A 194 7.50 -12.40 6.27
C ALA A 194 8.66 -11.79 5.45
N VAL A 195 8.54 -11.83 4.14
CA VAL A 195 9.30 -11.04 3.17
C VAL A 195 8.25 -10.32 2.33
N ASP A 196 8.29 -9.00 2.32
CA ASP A 196 7.36 -8.22 1.50
C ASP A 196 7.69 -8.39 0.00
N LEU A 197 6.65 -8.26 -0.84
CA LEU A 197 6.79 -8.34 -2.28
C LEU A 197 6.19 -7.10 -2.92
N VAL A 198 6.90 -6.49 -3.87
CA VAL A 198 6.39 -5.40 -4.69
C VAL A 198 6.59 -5.73 -6.17
N THR A 199 5.62 -5.37 -7.02
CA THR A 199 5.73 -5.55 -8.48
C THR A 199 4.99 -4.46 -9.24
N ASP A 200 5.51 -4.12 -10.42
CA ASP A 200 4.84 -3.34 -11.47
C ASP A 200 4.10 -4.23 -12.49
N GLY A 201 4.14 -5.55 -12.29
CA GLY A 201 3.60 -6.55 -13.20
C GLY A 201 4.65 -7.21 -14.11
N GLU A 202 5.83 -6.65 -14.21
CA GLU A 202 6.96 -7.18 -14.99
C GLU A 202 8.01 -7.80 -14.07
N ARG A 203 8.64 -7.01 -13.22
CA ARG A 203 9.62 -7.44 -12.22
C ARG A 203 8.97 -7.66 -10.87
N VAL A 204 9.57 -8.56 -10.10
CA VAL A 204 9.22 -8.78 -8.70
C VAL A 204 10.38 -8.36 -7.81
N PHE A 205 10.06 -7.62 -6.78
CA PHE A 205 11.01 -7.14 -5.78
C PHE A 205 10.63 -7.75 -4.44
N ARG A 206 11.55 -8.53 -3.86
CA ARG A 206 11.39 -9.07 -2.51
C ARG A 206 12.17 -8.20 -1.56
N LEU A 207 11.53 -7.82 -0.47
CA LEU A 207 12.03 -6.86 0.51
C LEU A 207 12.11 -7.56 1.88
N PRO A 208 13.22 -8.26 2.16
CA PRO A 208 13.45 -8.86 3.48
C PRO A 208 13.56 -7.79 4.56
N GLY A 209 13.23 -8.16 5.79
CA GLY A 209 13.32 -7.28 6.96
C GLY A 209 12.00 -7.05 7.64
N GLY A 210 11.97 -6.06 8.52
CA GLY A 210 10.81 -5.75 9.32
C GLY A 210 10.72 -6.52 10.64
N SER A 211 9.65 -6.30 11.37
CA SER A 211 9.44 -6.87 12.70
C SER A 211 8.09 -7.58 12.80
N ALA A 212 8.09 -8.78 13.36
CA ALA A 212 6.87 -9.51 13.72
C ALA A 212 6.01 -8.74 14.75
N MET A 213 6.58 -7.79 15.49
CA MET A 213 5.84 -6.93 16.43
C MET A 213 4.81 -6.06 15.73
N MET A 214 4.94 -5.79 14.43
CA MET A 214 3.90 -5.11 13.65
C MET A 214 2.55 -5.85 13.69
N THR A 215 2.55 -7.17 13.86
CA THR A 215 1.31 -7.96 14.01
C THR A 215 0.66 -7.80 15.39
N LYS A 216 1.32 -7.17 16.35
CA LYS A 216 0.87 -6.98 17.74
C LYS A 216 0.29 -5.60 18.01
N ILE A 217 0.30 -4.72 17.01
CA ILE A 217 -0.35 -3.42 17.05
C ILE A 217 -1.43 -3.34 15.97
N THR A 218 -2.57 -2.74 16.31
CA THR A 218 -3.64 -2.58 15.32
C THR A 218 -3.29 -1.46 14.35
N GLY A 219 -3.46 -1.70 13.05
CA GLY A 219 -3.30 -0.69 12.02
C GLY A 219 -1.90 -0.51 11.46
N ALA A 220 -0.92 -1.37 11.80
CA ALA A 220 0.40 -1.31 11.17
C ALA A 220 0.31 -1.36 9.65
N GLY A 221 -0.47 -2.32 9.11
CA GLY A 221 -0.73 -2.39 7.68
C GLY A 221 -1.43 -1.17 7.12
N CYS A 222 -2.52 -0.72 7.77
CA CYS A 222 -3.26 0.46 7.32
C CYS A 222 -2.38 1.72 7.31
N SER A 223 -1.51 1.89 8.31
CA SER A 223 -0.62 3.05 8.37
C SER A 223 0.47 3.00 7.29
N LEU A 224 0.98 1.82 6.94
CA LEU A 224 1.84 1.67 5.77
C LEU A 224 1.11 2.05 4.48
N GLY A 225 -0.19 1.73 4.33
CA GLY A 225 -1.00 2.18 3.19
C GLY A 225 -1.06 3.71 3.07
N GLY A 226 -1.27 4.41 4.20
CA GLY A 226 -1.23 5.87 4.25
C GLY A 226 0.14 6.44 3.89
N VAL A 227 1.22 5.86 4.40
CA VAL A 227 2.60 6.26 4.05
C VAL A 227 2.91 5.96 2.58
N THR A 228 2.42 4.84 2.03
CA THR A 228 2.55 4.57 0.59
C THR A 228 1.91 5.67 -0.26
N ALA A 229 0.75 6.20 0.16
CA ALA A 229 0.14 7.34 -0.51
C ALA A 229 0.99 8.62 -0.38
N THR A 230 1.63 8.84 0.77
CA THR A 230 2.57 9.97 0.94
C THR A 230 3.73 9.89 -0.06
N TYR A 231 4.31 8.71 -0.25
CA TYR A 231 5.37 8.49 -1.24
C TYR A 231 4.88 8.57 -2.69
N LEU A 232 3.65 8.12 -2.97
CA LEU A 232 3.04 8.22 -4.30
C LEU A 232 2.81 9.68 -4.75
N ALA A 233 2.78 10.62 -3.82
CA ALA A 233 2.68 12.04 -4.13
C ALA A 233 3.95 12.62 -4.79
N VAL A 234 5.11 11.96 -4.64
CA VAL A 234 6.41 12.47 -5.10
C VAL A 234 7.19 11.49 -5.99
N ALA A 235 6.76 10.24 -6.10
CA ALA A 235 7.50 9.21 -6.81
C ALA A 235 6.59 8.37 -7.71
N GLU A 236 7.19 7.72 -8.72
CA GLU A 236 6.51 6.72 -9.55
C GLU A 236 5.98 5.56 -8.70
N PRO A 237 4.88 4.90 -9.10
CA PRO A 237 4.16 3.93 -8.26
C PRO A 237 5.04 2.81 -7.71
N LEU A 238 5.94 2.25 -8.52
CA LEU A 238 6.84 1.18 -8.08
C LEU A 238 7.82 1.68 -7.01
N VAL A 239 8.46 2.82 -7.25
CA VAL A 239 9.41 3.44 -6.31
C VAL A 239 8.71 3.82 -5.02
N ALA A 240 7.50 4.41 -5.10
CA ALA A 240 6.69 4.76 -3.93
C ALA A 240 6.38 3.54 -3.06
N ALA A 241 5.93 2.45 -3.67
CA ALA A 241 5.58 1.22 -2.96
C ALA A 241 6.81 0.57 -2.30
N ILE A 242 7.94 0.49 -3.00
CA ILE A 242 9.20 -0.04 -2.46
C ILE A 242 9.71 0.84 -1.32
N SER A 243 9.79 2.16 -1.53
CA SER A 243 10.32 3.10 -0.53
C SER A 243 9.52 3.08 0.77
N ALA A 244 8.20 3.08 0.69
CA ALA A 244 7.32 3.00 1.86
C ALA A 244 7.49 1.67 2.61
N SER A 245 7.57 0.53 1.90
CA SER A 245 7.78 -0.79 2.51
C SER A 245 9.15 -0.87 3.21
N LEU A 246 10.22 -0.44 2.56
CA LEU A 246 11.57 -0.44 3.14
C LEU A 246 11.70 0.50 4.34
N LEU A 247 11.08 1.69 4.28
CA LEU A 247 11.02 2.59 5.43
C LEU A 247 10.36 1.91 6.63
N TYR A 248 9.23 1.22 6.41
CA TYR A 248 8.52 0.51 7.48
C TYR A 248 9.30 -0.67 8.02
N ASN A 249 9.94 -1.46 7.15
CA ASN A 249 10.77 -2.56 7.56
C ASN A 249 11.90 -2.05 8.45
N ARG A 250 12.65 -1.05 8.00
CA ARG A 250 13.76 -0.49 8.76
C ARG A 250 13.31 0.16 10.08
N ALA A 251 12.23 0.94 10.06
CA ALA A 251 11.68 1.59 11.25
C ALA A 251 11.17 0.56 12.27
N SER A 252 10.54 -0.53 11.82
CA SER A 252 10.04 -1.57 12.72
C SER A 252 11.14 -2.40 13.38
N GLU A 253 12.25 -2.65 12.69
CA GLU A 253 13.45 -3.27 13.28
C GLU A 253 14.04 -2.42 14.40
N ILE A 254 14.17 -1.11 14.15
CA ILE A 254 14.65 -0.15 15.15
C ILE A 254 13.68 -0.08 16.34
N ALA A 255 12.38 -0.08 16.06
CA ALA A 255 11.35 -0.03 17.08
C ALA A 255 11.37 -1.28 17.97
N GLU A 256 11.50 -2.48 17.39
CA GLU A 256 11.59 -3.73 18.14
C GLU A 256 12.80 -3.73 19.08
N ALA A 257 13.96 -3.33 18.56
CA ALA A 257 15.20 -3.30 19.36
C ALA A 257 15.14 -2.32 20.55
N LYS A 258 14.27 -1.32 20.52
CA LYS A 258 14.16 -0.28 21.54
C LYS A 258 12.89 -0.38 22.39
N SER A 259 12.01 -1.34 22.11
CA SER A 259 10.74 -1.49 22.82
C SER A 259 10.73 -2.68 23.78
N SER A 260 9.86 -2.62 24.79
CA SER A 260 9.65 -3.71 25.75
C SER A 260 8.31 -4.44 25.54
N GLY A 261 7.51 -4.03 24.56
CA GLY A 261 6.22 -4.62 24.25
C GLY A 261 5.42 -3.79 23.23
N PRO A 262 4.19 -4.21 22.86
CA PRO A 262 3.42 -3.58 21.79
C PRO A 262 3.17 -2.09 21.97
N GLY A 263 2.92 -1.62 23.19
CA GLY A 263 2.65 -0.21 23.46
C GLY A 263 3.87 0.68 23.19
N SER A 264 5.03 0.32 23.78
CA SER A 264 6.28 1.03 23.49
C SER A 264 6.73 0.84 22.04
N PHE A 265 6.48 -0.32 21.42
CA PHE A 265 6.76 -0.56 20.01
C PHE A 265 6.03 0.45 19.11
N GLN A 266 4.72 0.65 19.31
CA GLN A 266 3.96 1.61 18.49
C GLN A 266 4.50 3.04 18.62
N VAL A 267 4.87 3.48 19.82
CA VAL A 267 5.47 4.80 20.04
C VAL A 267 6.84 4.88 19.34
N THR A 268 7.70 3.89 19.56
CA THR A 268 9.06 3.87 18.99
C THR A 268 9.03 3.71 17.46
N LEU A 269 7.99 3.06 16.89
CA LEU A 269 7.82 2.97 15.45
C LEU A 269 7.62 4.36 14.81
N LEU A 270 6.80 5.21 15.43
CA LEU A 270 6.62 6.59 14.95
C LEU A 270 7.92 7.40 15.07
N ASP A 271 8.64 7.27 16.18
CA ASP A 271 9.95 7.90 16.35
C ASP A 271 10.96 7.40 15.29
N ALA A 272 10.94 6.09 14.98
CA ALA A 272 11.81 5.51 13.97
C ALA A 272 11.46 5.96 12.55
N LEU A 273 10.17 6.02 12.20
CA LEU A 273 9.70 6.56 10.90
C LEU A 273 10.21 7.98 10.65
N TRP A 274 10.28 8.80 11.70
CA TRP A 274 10.81 10.14 11.63
C TRP A 274 12.34 10.17 11.48
N ASN A 275 13.06 9.27 12.14
CA ASN A 275 14.52 9.34 12.27
C ASN A 275 15.30 8.54 11.21
N VAL A 276 14.70 7.50 10.59
CA VAL A 276 15.38 6.67 9.57
C VAL A 276 15.77 7.53 8.36
N THR A 277 17.04 7.51 7.98
CA THR A 277 17.55 8.34 6.88
C THR A 277 17.26 7.77 5.49
N ALA A 278 17.38 8.60 4.47
CA ALA A 278 17.23 8.17 3.07
C ALA A 278 18.27 7.10 2.68
N GLU A 279 19.49 7.26 3.18
CA GLU A 279 20.59 6.31 2.97
C GLU A 279 20.29 4.96 3.62
N GLU A 280 19.75 4.93 4.84
CA GLU A 280 19.36 3.70 5.52
C GLU A 280 18.27 2.97 4.76
N VAL A 281 17.26 3.67 4.25
CA VAL A 281 16.18 3.08 3.44
C VAL A 281 16.74 2.52 2.13
N ALA A 282 17.54 3.30 1.41
CA ALA A 282 18.12 2.89 0.13
C ALA A 282 19.15 1.75 0.26
N ALA A 283 19.80 1.61 1.43
CA ALA A 283 20.75 0.54 1.71
C ALA A 283 20.09 -0.80 2.10
N SER A 284 18.76 -0.81 2.34
CA SER A 284 18.01 -2.03 2.69
C SER A 284 18.15 -3.09 1.60
N GLU A 285 18.03 -4.35 1.99
CA GLU A 285 18.11 -5.47 1.05
C GLU A 285 16.91 -5.47 0.08
N ILE A 286 17.21 -5.64 -1.19
CA ILE A 286 16.24 -5.81 -2.28
C ILE A 286 16.70 -6.97 -3.15
N ILE A 287 15.87 -7.99 -3.28
CA ILE A 287 16.09 -9.12 -4.19
C ILE A 287 15.19 -8.90 -5.40
N ILE A 288 15.74 -8.96 -6.60
CA ILE A 288 15.01 -8.75 -7.86
C ILE A 288 14.92 -10.10 -8.57
N ASP A 289 13.67 -10.57 -8.82
CA ASP A 289 13.36 -11.83 -9.51
C ASP A 289 13.08 -11.57 -11.00
#